data_f5022abd3859cf34ac7a7da7a55aa528
#
_entry.id   f5022abd3859cf34ac7a7da7a55aa528
#
_cell.length_a   1.000
_cell.length_b   1.000
_cell.length_c   1.000
_cell.angle_alpha   90.00
_cell.angle_beta   90.00
_cell.angle_gamma   90.00
#
_symmetry.space_group_name_H-M   'P 1'
#
loop_
_entity.id
_entity.type
_entity.pdbx_description
1 polymer ?
#
loop_
_entity_poly.entity_id
_entity_poly.type
_entity_poly.pdbx_seq_one_letter_code
_entity_poly.pdbx_strand_id
1 'polypeptide(L)'
;MKTVNIYTDGACKGNPGVGGWGALIEYGNTRKEYFGGELNTTNNQMELKAAIEGLKALKEPCIVNLTTDSKYVMQGITSWIDNWKKNNWKSSSKKDVKNKDLWVELDKYAEIHNVKWLWVKGHSGHEQNEIADQLANKGIETL
;
A
#
# COMPACT_ATOMS: atom_id res chain seq x y z
N MET A 1 -6.82 -4.56 21.40
CA MET A 1 -6.84 -3.87 20.08
C MET A 1 -7.66 -4.66 19.10
N LYS A 2 -8.37 -3.97 18.24
CA LYS A 2 -9.14 -4.61 17.16
C LYS A 2 -8.21 -5.24 16.14
N THR A 3 -8.61 -6.36 15.55
CA THR A 3 -7.93 -6.98 14.45
C THR A 3 -8.68 -6.64 13.16
N VAL A 4 -7.96 -6.07 12.20
CA VAL A 4 -8.51 -5.57 10.94
C VAL A 4 -7.75 -6.21 9.78
N ASN A 5 -8.45 -6.60 8.74
CA ASN A 5 -7.83 -7.09 7.50
C ASN A 5 -7.90 -5.98 6.46
N ILE A 6 -6.76 -5.69 5.83
CA ILE A 6 -6.66 -4.71 4.75
C ILE A 6 -6.08 -5.40 3.52
N TYR A 7 -6.69 -5.15 2.36
CA TYR A 7 -6.25 -5.66 1.07
C TYR A 7 -6.00 -4.48 0.15
N THR A 8 -4.81 -4.39 -0.42
CA THR A 8 -4.40 -3.21 -1.18
C THR A 8 -3.91 -3.58 -2.58
N ASP A 9 -4.10 -2.68 -3.53
CA ASP A 9 -3.58 -2.84 -4.88
C ASP A 9 -3.36 -1.47 -5.53
N GLY A 10 -2.45 -1.44 -6.49
CA GLY A 10 -2.17 -0.27 -7.30
C GLY A 10 -2.17 -0.64 -8.76
N ALA A 11 -2.58 0.29 -9.61
CA ALA A 11 -2.60 0.12 -11.06
C ALA A 11 -2.10 1.38 -11.74
N CYS A 12 -1.48 1.22 -12.91
CA CYS A 12 -0.99 2.37 -13.67
C CYS A 12 -1.07 2.07 -15.16
N LYS A 13 -1.64 3.00 -15.92
CA LYS A 13 -1.71 2.90 -17.38
C LYS A 13 -0.56 3.68 -17.97
N GLY A 14 0.45 2.94 -18.48
CA GLY A 14 1.75 3.51 -18.77
C GLY A 14 2.52 3.67 -17.46
N ASN A 15 3.83 3.64 -17.47
CA ASN A 15 4.61 3.66 -16.23
C ASN A 15 5.85 4.53 -16.46
N PRO A 16 5.78 5.86 -16.27
CA PRO A 16 4.73 6.62 -15.59
C PRO A 16 3.48 6.88 -16.45
N GLY A 17 2.39 7.23 -15.78
CA GLY A 17 1.13 7.55 -16.44
C GLY A 17 0.01 7.73 -15.42
N VAL A 18 -1.23 7.62 -15.89
CA VAL A 18 -2.42 7.70 -15.05
C VAL A 18 -2.50 6.45 -14.18
N GLY A 19 -2.65 6.61 -12.89
CA GLY A 19 -2.70 5.48 -11.96
C GLY A 19 -3.79 5.60 -10.93
N GLY A 20 -4.08 4.47 -10.27
CA GLY A 20 -5.05 4.41 -9.19
C GLY A 20 -4.60 3.45 -8.10
N TRP A 21 -5.19 3.63 -6.92
CA TRP A 21 -4.95 2.76 -5.78
C TRP A 21 -6.29 2.34 -5.18
N GLY A 22 -6.31 1.17 -4.57
CA GLY A 22 -7.49 0.64 -3.90
C GLY A 22 -7.13 -0.03 -2.59
N ALA A 23 -8.01 0.12 -1.61
CA ALA A 23 -7.89 -0.52 -0.31
C ALA A 23 -9.25 -1.00 0.17
N LEU A 24 -9.34 -2.29 0.46
CA LEU A 24 -10.51 -2.92 1.07
C LEU A 24 -10.19 -3.18 2.53
N ILE A 25 -11.02 -2.68 3.43
CA ILE A 25 -10.87 -2.87 4.87
C ILE A 25 -12.02 -3.72 5.38
N GLU A 26 -11.69 -4.82 6.07
CA GLU A 26 -12.68 -5.72 6.68
C GLU A 26 -12.48 -5.78 8.18
N TYR A 27 -13.55 -5.56 8.92
CA TYR A 27 -13.59 -5.74 10.37
C TYR A 27 -14.92 -6.40 10.74
N GLY A 28 -14.85 -7.65 11.24
CA GLY A 28 -16.07 -8.42 11.48
C GLY A 28 -16.87 -8.57 10.19
N ASN A 29 -18.13 -8.16 10.23
CA ASN A 29 -19.02 -8.19 9.06
C ASN A 29 -19.03 -6.86 8.30
N THR A 30 -18.20 -5.91 8.68
CA THR A 30 -18.15 -4.59 8.06
C THR A 30 -17.06 -4.56 7.00
N ARG A 31 -17.41 -4.05 5.81
CA ARG A 31 -16.49 -3.80 4.71
C ARG A 31 -16.49 -2.34 4.36
N LYS A 32 -15.32 -1.75 4.18
CA LYS A 32 -15.17 -0.39 3.67
C LYS A 32 -14.21 -0.39 2.51
N GLU A 33 -14.57 0.36 1.47
CA GLU A 33 -13.80 0.44 0.24
C GLU A 33 -13.28 1.85 0.05
N TYR A 34 -11.98 1.97 -0.24
CA TYR A 34 -11.34 3.25 -0.50
C TYR A 34 -10.60 3.17 -1.83
N PHE A 35 -10.61 4.24 -2.58
CA PHE A 35 -9.87 4.31 -3.83
C PHE A 35 -9.54 5.75 -4.17
N GLY A 36 -8.57 5.92 -5.04
CA GLY A 36 -8.18 7.22 -5.56
C GLY A 36 -7.28 7.07 -6.76
N GLY A 37 -6.93 8.17 -7.39
CA GLY A 37 -6.09 8.13 -8.56
C GLY A 37 -5.23 9.38 -8.69
N GLU A 38 -4.21 9.31 -9.57
CA GLU A 38 -3.31 10.39 -9.87
C GLU A 38 -3.01 10.42 -11.37
N LEU A 39 -2.89 11.63 -11.91
CA LEU A 39 -2.69 11.81 -13.35
C LEU A 39 -1.30 11.43 -13.82
N ASN A 40 -0.30 11.53 -12.95
CA ASN A 40 1.09 11.24 -13.28
C ASN A 40 1.76 10.49 -12.14
N THR A 41 1.85 9.18 -12.26
CA THR A 41 2.35 8.32 -11.19
C THR A 41 2.96 7.05 -11.78
N THR A 42 3.39 6.14 -10.90
CA THR A 42 3.92 4.83 -11.29
C THR A 42 3.17 3.73 -10.56
N ASN A 43 3.30 2.50 -11.05
CA ASN A 43 2.69 1.36 -10.38
C ASN A 43 3.18 1.21 -8.94
N ASN A 44 4.49 1.34 -8.71
CA ASN A 44 5.04 1.22 -7.36
C ASN A 44 4.53 2.32 -6.43
N GLN A 45 4.38 3.54 -6.93
CA GLN A 45 3.83 4.64 -6.13
C GLN A 45 2.39 4.35 -5.73
N MET A 46 1.59 3.79 -6.63
CA MET A 46 0.20 3.46 -6.34
C MET A 46 0.07 2.29 -5.36
N GLU A 47 0.97 1.31 -5.44
CA GLU A 47 1.02 0.23 -4.46
C GLU A 47 1.33 0.75 -3.06
N LEU A 48 2.31 1.66 -2.94
CA LEU A 48 2.61 2.30 -1.66
C LEU A 48 1.44 3.15 -1.16
N LYS A 49 0.82 3.91 -2.06
CA LYS A 49 -0.30 4.79 -1.72
C LYS A 49 -1.50 4.00 -1.21
N ALA A 50 -1.78 2.83 -1.79
CA ALA A 50 -2.86 1.96 -1.33
C ALA A 50 -2.63 1.52 0.12
N ALA A 51 -1.42 1.09 0.45
CA ALA A 51 -1.09 0.68 1.81
C ALA A 51 -1.18 1.86 2.79
N ILE A 52 -0.67 3.02 2.41
CA ILE A 52 -0.74 4.24 3.23
C ILE A 52 -2.19 4.61 3.52
N GLU A 53 -3.02 4.69 2.48
CA GLU A 53 -4.41 5.13 2.64
C GLU A 53 -5.24 4.11 3.41
N GLY A 54 -4.95 2.81 3.24
CA GLY A 54 -5.61 1.78 4.03
C GLY A 54 -5.33 1.91 5.52
N LEU A 55 -4.07 2.10 5.89
CA LEU A 55 -3.70 2.28 7.30
C LEU A 55 -4.19 3.61 7.85
N LYS A 56 -4.11 4.66 7.05
CA LYS A 56 -4.55 6.01 7.44
C LYS A 56 -6.04 6.07 7.73
N ALA A 57 -6.84 5.23 7.09
CA ALA A 57 -8.29 5.19 7.31
C ALA A 57 -8.68 4.64 8.68
N LEU A 58 -7.79 3.96 9.38
CA LEU A 58 -8.05 3.43 10.71
C LEU A 58 -7.97 4.56 11.75
N LYS A 59 -8.98 4.64 12.61
CA LYS A 59 -9.13 5.75 13.57
C LYS A 59 -8.46 5.50 14.90
N GLU A 60 -7.99 4.27 15.16
CA GLU A 60 -7.35 3.89 16.41
C GLU A 60 -6.28 2.84 16.11
N PRO A 61 -5.30 2.65 17.01
CA PRO A 61 -4.31 1.58 16.83
C PRO A 61 -5.00 0.22 16.74
N CYS A 62 -4.59 -0.58 15.76
CA CYS A 62 -5.16 -1.89 15.48
C CYS A 62 -4.08 -2.92 15.25
N ILE A 63 -4.44 -4.19 15.41
CA ILE A 63 -3.69 -5.29 14.83
C ILE A 63 -4.17 -5.39 13.39
N VAL A 64 -3.26 -5.30 12.42
CA VAL A 64 -3.62 -5.25 10.99
C VAL A 64 -2.96 -6.41 10.24
N ASN A 65 -3.76 -7.18 9.53
CA ASN A 65 -3.25 -8.12 8.54
C ASN A 65 -3.39 -7.42 7.19
N LEU A 66 -2.28 -6.92 6.64
CA LEU A 66 -2.29 -6.20 5.38
C LEU A 66 -1.77 -7.10 4.26
N THR A 67 -2.63 -7.39 3.31
CA THR A 67 -2.31 -8.25 2.17
C THR A 67 -2.10 -7.40 0.92
N THR A 68 -1.00 -7.63 0.22
CA THR A 68 -0.65 -6.96 -1.03
C THR A 68 -0.13 -7.98 -2.02
N ASP A 69 -0.27 -7.72 -3.32
CA ASP A 69 0.38 -8.50 -4.36
C ASP A 69 1.68 -7.85 -4.84
N SER A 70 2.07 -6.71 -4.28
CA SER A 70 3.28 -5.99 -4.65
C SER A 70 4.51 -6.57 -3.98
N LYS A 71 5.40 -7.16 -4.75
CA LYS A 71 6.70 -7.61 -4.25
C LYS A 71 7.54 -6.43 -3.81
N TYR A 72 7.42 -5.30 -4.49
CA TYR A 72 8.15 -4.07 -4.16
C TYR A 72 7.82 -3.61 -2.73
N VAL A 73 6.52 -3.56 -2.39
CA VAL A 73 6.09 -3.17 -1.04
C VAL A 73 6.60 -4.18 -0.01
N MET A 74 6.41 -5.48 -0.27
CA MET A 74 6.85 -6.52 0.66
C MET A 74 8.35 -6.50 0.89
N GLN A 75 9.15 -6.40 -0.16
CA GLN A 75 10.60 -6.36 -0.03
C GLN A 75 11.07 -5.11 0.71
N GLY A 76 10.46 -3.97 0.45
CA GLY A 76 10.79 -2.74 1.14
C GLY A 76 10.54 -2.83 2.63
N ILE A 77 9.37 -3.30 3.01
CA ILE A 77 8.98 -3.40 4.42
C ILE A 77 9.81 -4.46 5.15
N THR A 78 10.10 -5.59 4.51
CA THR A 78 10.74 -6.72 5.19
C THR A 78 12.27 -6.70 5.09
N SER A 79 12.84 -6.05 4.06
CA SER A 79 14.28 -6.17 3.80
C SER A 79 15.02 -4.84 3.70
N TRP A 80 14.37 -3.76 3.27
CA TRP A 80 15.10 -2.52 2.96
C TRP A 80 14.90 -1.40 3.97
N ILE A 81 13.71 -1.30 4.57
CA ILE A 81 13.31 -0.11 5.32
C ILE A 81 14.17 0.13 6.56
N ASP A 82 14.60 -0.93 7.25
CA ASP A 82 15.41 -0.78 8.45
C ASP A 82 16.77 -0.16 8.13
N ASN A 83 17.39 -0.56 7.03
CA ASN A 83 18.65 0.04 6.60
C ASN A 83 18.46 1.48 6.14
N TRP A 84 17.37 1.78 5.45
CA TRP A 84 17.08 3.14 5.05
C TRP A 84 16.93 4.06 6.26
N LYS A 85 16.22 3.62 7.29
CA LYS A 85 16.02 4.39 8.52
C LYS A 85 17.36 4.65 9.22
N LYS A 86 18.25 3.67 9.27
CA LYS A 86 19.56 3.81 9.87
C LYS A 86 20.46 4.77 9.09
N ASN A 87 20.26 4.91 7.80
CA ASN A 87 21.07 5.72 6.90
C ASN A 87 20.39 7.03 6.51
N ASN A 88 19.47 7.54 7.33
CA ASN A 88 18.74 8.79 7.08
C ASN A 88 18.01 8.79 5.73
N TRP A 89 17.48 7.62 5.34
CA TRP A 89 16.76 7.44 4.08
C TRP A 89 17.62 7.72 2.85
N LYS A 90 18.91 7.45 2.95
CA LYS A 90 19.84 7.55 1.84
C LYS A 90 20.21 6.16 1.32
N SER A 91 20.35 6.06 0.01
CA SER A 91 20.84 4.83 -0.62
C SER A 91 22.36 4.69 -0.44
N SER A 92 22.92 3.58 -0.91
CA SER A 92 24.36 3.35 -0.89
C SER A 92 25.14 4.42 -1.66
N SER A 93 24.53 5.07 -2.63
CA SER A 93 25.13 6.17 -3.39
C SER A 93 24.92 7.54 -2.72
N LYS A 94 24.42 7.57 -1.49
CA LYS A 94 24.16 8.77 -0.69
C LYS A 94 23.08 9.69 -1.26
N LYS A 95 22.27 9.19 -2.17
CA LYS A 95 21.09 9.88 -2.70
C LYS A 95 19.85 9.46 -1.92
N ASP A 96 18.81 10.28 -1.95
CA ASP A 96 17.54 9.91 -1.34
C ASP A 96 17.03 8.59 -1.93
N VAL A 97 16.46 7.75 -1.07
CA VAL A 97 15.80 6.51 -1.49
C VAL A 97 14.68 6.85 -2.47
N LYS A 98 14.54 6.06 -3.53
CA LYS A 98 13.47 6.24 -4.50
C LYS A 98 12.11 6.13 -3.79
N ASN A 99 11.19 7.04 -4.11
CA ASN A 99 9.88 7.13 -3.46
C ASN A 99 9.97 7.37 -1.95
N LYS A 100 11.03 8.06 -1.51
CA LYS A 100 11.30 8.30 -0.10
C LYS A 100 10.09 8.83 0.66
N ASP A 101 9.41 9.84 0.13
CA ASP A 101 8.30 10.47 0.84
C ASP A 101 7.17 9.49 1.11
N LEU A 102 6.89 8.60 0.15
CA LEU A 102 5.87 7.57 0.33
C LEU A 102 6.31 6.51 1.35
N TRP A 103 7.57 6.10 1.30
CA TRP A 103 8.09 5.13 2.28
C TRP A 103 8.09 5.69 3.69
N VAL A 104 8.45 6.96 3.86
CA VAL A 104 8.44 7.63 5.17
C VAL A 104 7.01 7.71 5.69
N GLU A 105 6.05 8.06 4.85
CA GLU A 105 4.64 8.13 5.24
C GLU A 105 4.10 6.75 5.60
N LEU A 106 4.42 5.72 4.81
CA LEU A 106 4.01 4.36 5.11
C LEU A 106 4.56 3.89 6.46
N ASP A 107 5.84 4.14 6.72
CA ASP A 107 6.47 3.78 7.99
C ASP A 107 5.77 4.45 9.17
N LYS A 108 5.44 5.74 9.02
CA LYS A 108 4.73 6.50 10.05
C LYS A 108 3.41 5.84 10.44
N TYR A 109 2.60 5.47 9.45
CA TYR A 109 1.29 4.85 9.74
C TYR A 109 1.44 3.39 10.19
N ALA A 110 2.41 2.65 9.67
CA ALA A 110 2.65 1.29 10.08
C ALA A 110 3.08 1.20 11.55
N GLU A 111 3.83 2.18 12.05
CA GLU A 111 4.27 2.19 13.44
C GLU A 111 3.15 2.47 14.44
N ILE A 112 2.07 3.11 14.01
CA ILE A 112 0.89 3.35 14.85
C ILE A 112 0.18 2.03 15.16
N HIS A 113 0.25 1.08 14.24
CA HIS A 113 -0.46 -0.20 14.32
C HIS A 113 0.53 -1.35 14.49
N ASN A 114 0.00 -2.53 14.85
CA ASN A 114 0.75 -3.77 14.81
C ASN A 114 0.42 -4.46 13.48
N VAL A 115 1.25 -4.24 12.46
CA VAL A 115 0.96 -4.70 11.09
C VAL A 115 1.69 -5.99 10.79
N LYS A 116 0.94 -6.99 10.36
CA LYS A 116 1.46 -8.20 9.76
C LYS A 116 1.31 -8.09 8.25
N TRP A 117 2.43 -8.12 7.54
CA TRP A 117 2.48 -7.97 6.09
C TRP A 117 2.38 -9.32 5.42
N LEU A 118 1.40 -9.48 4.53
CA LEU A 118 1.13 -10.73 3.83
C LEU A 118 1.18 -10.49 2.32
N TRP A 119 1.78 -11.42 1.60
CA TRP A 119 1.87 -11.33 0.15
C TRP A 119 1.00 -12.41 -0.50
N VAL A 120 0.28 -12.03 -1.56
CA VAL A 120 -0.43 -12.97 -2.43
C VAL A 120 -0.02 -12.70 -3.87
N LYS A 121 -0.08 -13.75 -4.69
CA LYS A 121 0.18 -13.59 -6.13
C LYS A 121 -1.00 -12.86 -6.77
N GLY A 122 -0.71 -11.81 -7.54
CA GLY A 122 -1.74 -11.06 -8.24
C GLY A 122 -2.46 -11.92 -9.27
N HIS A 123 -3.76 -11.65 -9.46
CA HIS A 123 -4.63 -12.34 -10.42
C HIS A 123 -4.67 -13.85 -10.25
N SER A 124 -4.57 -14.33 -9.00
CA SER A 124 -4.57 -15.75 -8.68
C SER A 124 -5.90 -16.27 -8.15
N GLY A 125 -6.98 -15.46 -8.28
CA GLY A 125 -8.31 -15.84 -7.82
C GLY A 125 -8.59 -15.51 -6.36
N HIS A 126 -7.74 -14.73 -5.69
CA HIS A 126 -7.97 -14.28 -4.34
C HIS A 126 -9.04 -13.19 -4.36
N GLU A 127 -10.22 -13.47 -3.79
CA GLU A 127 -11.40 -12.60 -3.91
C GLU A 127 -11.11 -11.16 -3.47
N GLN A 128 -10.58 -10.99 -2.25
CA GLN A 128 -10.35 -9.66 -1.70
C GLN A 128 -9.27 -8.89 -2.46
N ASN A 129 -8.24 -9.60 -2.95
CA ASN A 129 -7.22 -8.97 -3.77
C ASN A 129 -7.80 -8.48 -5.09
N GLU A 130 -8.73 -9.22 -5.68
CA GLU A 130 -9.41 -8.81 -6.90
C GLU A 130 -10.31 -7.59 -6.67
N ILE A 131 -10.95 -7.49 -5.51
CA ILE A 131 -11.71 -6.30 -5.14
C ILE A 131 -10.79 -5.09 -5.05
N ALA A 132 -9.64 -5.23 -4.41
CA ALA A 132 -8.66 -4.15 -4.34
C ALA A 132 -8.17 -3.73 -5.73
N ASP A 133 -7.96 -4.68 -6.64
CA ASP A 133 -7.61 -4.39 -8.03
C ASP A 133 -8.71 -3.60 -8.74
N GLN A 134 -9.97 -3.99 -8.57
CA GLN A 134 -11.11 -3.27 -9.13
C GLN A 134 -11.19 -1.84 -8.58
N LEU A 135 -10.92 -1.66 -7.28
CA LEU A 135 -10.90 -0.33 -6.67
C LEU A 135 -9.80 0.54 -7.24
N ALA A 136 -8.61 -0.02 -7.47
CA ALA A 136 -7.51 0.70 -8.09
C ALA A 136 -7.89 1.20 -9.49
N ASN A 137 -8.52 0.34 -10.29
CA ASN A 137 -9.00 0.73 -11.62
C ASN A 137 -10.11 1.77 -11.56
N LYS A 138 -11.00 1.66 -10.57
CA LYS A 138 -12.03 2.67 -10.33
C LYS A 138 -11.42 4.03 -10.02
N GLY A 139 -10.31 4.04 -9.27
CA GLY A 139 -9.56 5.27 -9.00
C GLY A 139 -9.08 5.94 -10.28
N ILE A 140 -8.62 5.17 -11.25
CA ILE A 140 -8.23 5.70 -12.57
C ILE A 140 -9.45 6.30 -13.29
N GLU A 141 -10.56 5.58 -13.27
CA GLU A 141 -11.78 5.97 -13.98
C GLU A 141 -12.39 7.28 -13.47
N THR A 142 -12.12 7.63 -12.21
CA THR A 142 -12.70 8.85 -11.60
C THR A 142 -11.83 10.09 -11.77
N LEU A 143 -10.71 9.98 -12.46
CA LEU A 143 -9.85 11.13 -12.76
C LEU A 143 -10.40 12.01 -13.86
#